data_a95996c780e85fe913f78b77c14f4043
#
_entry.id   a95996c780e85fe913f78b77c14f4043
#
_cell.length_a   1.000
_cell.length_b   1.000
_cell.length_c   1.000
_cell.angle_alpha   90.00
_cell.angle_beta   90.00
_cell.angle_gamma   90.00
#
_symmetry.space_group_name_H-M   'P 1'
#
loop_
_entity.id
_entity.type
_entity.pdbx_description
1 polymer ?
#
loop_
_entity_poly.entity_id
_entity_poly.type
_entity_poly.pdbx_seq_one_letter_code
_entity_poly.pdbx_strand_id
1 'polypeptide(L)' 'FKRNEHWVVVEGEALVTIDGNEAPLKQNESIYIKSGQIHRLENTANSDLIVIEVQTGEYLGEDDIVRISDDYDRK' A
#
# COMPACT_ATOMS: atom_id res chain seq x y z
N PHE A 1 -10.33 -15.49 -1.46
CA PHE A 1 -10.89 -14.57 -0.51
C PHE A 1 -11.32 -13.30 -1.10
N LYS A 2 -12.30 -12.74 -0.49
CA LYS A 2 -12.83 -11.47 -0.96
C LYS A 2 -12.51 -10.40 0.04
N ARG A 3 -11.36 -9.81 -0.11
CA ARG A 3 -10.92 -8.77 0.77
C ARG A 3 -10.60 -7.52 0.00
N ASN A 4 -11.00 -6.40 0.57
CA ASN A 4 -10.61 -5.10 0.07
C ASN A 4 -9.55 -4.55 1.00
N GLU A 5 -8.73 -3.65 0.47
CA GLU A 5 -7.69 -3.03 1.26
C GLU A 5 -7.73 -1.53 1.11
N HIS A 6 -7.41 -0.85 2.17
CA HIS A 6 -7.29 0.59 2.13
C HIS A 6 -5.94 0.94 2.71
N TRP A 7 -5.10 1.56 1.91
CA TRP A 7 -3.73 1.89 2.30
C TRP A 7 -3.62 3.38 2.54
N VAL A 8 -3.01 3.76 3.65
CA VAL A 8 -2.77 5.15 3.99
C VAL A 8 -1.28 5.32 4.23
N VAL A 9 -0.67 6.26 3.52
CA VAL A 9 0.75 6.52 3.71
C VAL A 9 0.90 7.43 4.91
N VAL A 10 1.59 6.94 5.92
CA VAL A 10 1.84 7.70 7.13
C VAL A 10 3.11 8.52 6.99
N GLU A 11 4.10 7.94 6.35
CA GLU A 11 5.38 8.60 6.20
C GLU A 11 6.03 8.12 4.92
N GLY A 12 6.64 9.03 4.19
CA GLY A 12 7.37 8.69 2.98
C GLY A 12 6.51 8.81 1.75
N GLU A 13 6.98 8.21 0.67
CA GLU A 13 6.28 8.23 -0.61
C GLU A 13 6.30 6.84 -1.20
N ALA A 14 5.20 6.45 -1.78
CA ALA A 14 5.07 5.15 -2.40
C ALA A 14 4.69 5.27 -3.85
N LEU A 15 5.05 4.27 -4.62
CA LEU A 15 4.52 4.09 -5.96
C LEU A 15 3.60 2.90 -5.90
N VAL A 16 2.34 3.11 -6.22
CA VAL A 16 1.34 2.07 -6.15
C VAL A 16 0.96 1.68 -7.57
N THR A 17 0.96 0.38 -7.83
CA THR A 17 0.52 -0.12 -9.12
C THR A 17 -0.72 -0.95 -8.90
N ILE A 18 -1.80 -0.62 -9.59
CA ILE A 18 -3.04 -1.37 -9.50
C ILE A 18 -3.49 -1.71 -10.90
N ASP A 19 -3.55 -3.01 -11.18
CA ASP A 19 -3.96 -3.51 -12.49
C ASP A 19 -3.15 -2.85 -13.60
N GLY A 20 -1.86 -2.68 -13.34
CA GLY A 20 -0.96 -2.13 -14.35
C GLY A 20 -0.88 -0.63 -14.40
N ASN A 21 -1.67 0.07 -13.62
CA ASN A 21 -1.65 1.54 -13.59
C ASN A 21 -0.88 2.03 -12.38
N GLU A 22 0.11 2.85 -12.61
CA GLU A 22 0.96 3.37 -11.55
C GLU A 22 0.50 4.74 -11.11
N ALA A 23 0.59 4.98 -9.82
CA ALA A 23 0.28 6.29 -9.27
C ALA A 23 1.11 6.51 -8.02
N PRO A 24 1.63 7.73 -7.85
CA PRO A 24 2.35 8.04 -6.62
C PRO A 24 1.36 8.26 -5.49
N LEU A 25 1.80 7.91 -4.29
CA LEU A 25 0.98 8.08 -3.11
C LEU A 25 1.87 8.71 -2.06
N LYS A 26 1.52 9.92 -1.67
CA LYS A 26 2.35 10.70 -0.76
C LYS A 26 1.81 10.63 0.65
N GLN A 27 2.57 11.20 1.55
CA GLN A 27 2.20 11.21 2.95
C GLN A 27 0.78 11.76 3.12
N ASN A 28 0.01 11.08 3.95
CA ASN A 28 -1.38 11.40 4.25
C ASN A 28 -2.36 11.11 3.11
N GLU A 29 -1.89 10.56 2.02
CA GLU A 29 -2.78 10.13 0.95
C GLU A 29 -3.14 8.67 1.14
N SER A 30 -4.24 8.26 0.55
CA SER A 30 -4.69 6.90 0.70
C SER A 30 -5.26 6.40 -0.61
N ILE A 31 -5.37 5.08 -0.70
CA ILE A 31 -5.90 4.45 -1.89
C ILE A 31 -6.69 3.20 -1.48
N TYR A 32 -7.74 2.93 -2.21
CA TYR A 32 -8.59 1.80 -1.95
C TYR A 32 -8.35 0.74 -3.03
N ILE A 33 -8.13 -0.48 -2.61
CA ILE A 33 -7.86 -1.58 -3.51
C ILE A 33 -8.95 -2.61 -3.34
N LYS A 34 -9.67 -2.87 -4.42
CA LYS A 34 -10.76 -3.83 -4.36
C LYS A 34 -10.23 -5.24 -4.47
N SER A 35 -10.96 -6.16 -3.89
CA SER A 35 -10.59 -7.55 -3.97
C SER A 35 -10.51 -7.96 -5.45
N GLY A 36 -9.51 -8.73 -5.76
CA GLY A 36 -9.33 -9.18 -7.13
C GLY A 36 -8.40 -8.32 -7.95
N GLN A 37 -8.11 -7.12 -7.50
CA GLN A 37 -7.18 -6.28 -8.25
C GLN A 37 -5.75 -6.71 -7.96
N ILE A 38 -4.94 -6.68 -9.00
CA ILE A 38 -3.51 -6.96 -8.85
C ILE A 38 -2.84 -5.67 -8.43
N HIS A 39 -2.09 -5.72 -7.36
CA HIS A 39 -1.53 -4.50 -6.81
C HIS A 39 -0.11 -4.70 -6.34
N ARG A 40 0.64 -3.62 -6.30
CA ARG A 40 2.01 -3.62 -5.84
C ARG A 40 2.33 -2.28 -5.19
N LEU A 41 3.12 -2.33 -4.14
CA LEU A 41 3.53 -1.15 -3.41
C LEU A 41 5.04 -1.09 -3.41
N GLU A 42 5.61 0.03 -3.82
CA GLU A 42 7.04 0.20 -3.88
C GLU A 42 7.48 1.44 -3.13
N ASN A 43 8.60 1.33 -2.47
CA ASN A 43 9.23 2.49 -1.87
C ASN A 43 10.30 2.99 -2.84
N THR A 44 10.03 4.12 -3.47
CA THR A 44 10.93 4.67 -4.48
C THR A 44 11.78 5.80 -3.95
N ALA A 45 11.66 6.13 -2.68
CA ALA A 45 12.42 7.22 -2.09
C ALA A 45 13.60 6.67 -1.33
N ASN A 46 14.42 7.57 -0.81
CA ASN A 46 15.60 7.19 -0.03
C ASN A 46 15.32 7.11 1.45
N SER A 47 14.10 7.22 1.85
CA SER A 47 13.73 7.14 3.25
C SER A 47 12.71 6.03 3.42
N ASP A 48 12.45 5.69 4.66
CA ASP A 48 11.49 4.64 4.96
C ASP A 48 10.09 5.04 4.54
N LEU A 49 9.33 4.05 4.20
CA LEU A 49 7.92 4.21 3.87
C LEU A 49 7.10 3.48 4.92
N ILE A 50 6.17 4.17 5.52
CA ILE A 50 5.30 3.58 6.53
C ILE A 50 3.87 3.71 6.05
N VAL A 51 3.19 2.58 5.98
CA VAL A 51 1.84 2.51 5.43
C VAL A 51 0.97 1.74 6.42
N ILE A 52 -0.25 2.23 6.60
CA ILE A 52 -1.25 1.49 7.36
C ILE A 52 -2.17 0.82 6.37
N GLU A 53 -2.36 -0.46 6.53
CA GLU A 53 -3.28 -1.23 5.70
C GLU A 53 -4.49 -1.62 6.54
N VAL A 54 -5.67 -1.35 6.00
CA VAL A 54 -6.91 -1.79 6.61
C VAL A 54 -7.54 -2.78 5.63
N GLN A 55 -7.79 -3.99 6.11
CA GLN A 55 -8.36 -5.02 5.27
C GLN A 55 -9.78 -5.29 5.73
N THR A 56 -10.70 -5.29 4.78
CA THR A 56 -12.11 -5.56 5.09
C THR A 56 -12.62 -6.59 4.10
N GLY A 57 -13.70 -7.25 4.46
CA GLY A 57 -14.28 -8.23 3.57
C GLY A 57 -14.99 -9.28 4.35
N GLU A 58 -14.98 -10.50 3.82
CA GLU A 58 -15.69 -11.59 4.46
C GLU A 58 -15.08 -11.98 5.79
N TYR A 59 -13.82 -11.73 5.95
CA TYR A 59 -13.19 -11.92 7.23
C TYR A 59 -13.25 -10.65 8.00
N LEU A 60 -12.94 -10.75 9.27
CA LEU A 60 -12.84 -9.56 10.09
C LEU A 60 -11.78 -8.65 9.53
N GLY A 61 -12.01 -7.37 9.65
CA GLY A 61 -11.02 -6.41 9.26
C GLY A 61 -9.80 -6.51 10.14
N GLU A 62 -8.67 -6.22 9.56
CA GLU A 62 -7.42 -6.19 10.27
C GLU A 62 -6.68 -4.93 9.91
N ASP A 63 -6.06 -4.34 10.91
CA ASP A 63 -5.24 -3.16 10.69
C ASP A 63 -3.78 -3.58 10.83
N ASP A 64 -3.00 -3.19 9.86
CA ASP A 64 -1.59 -3.51 9.88
C ASP A 64 -0.78 -2.29 9.56
N ILE A 65 0.42 -2.23 10.14
CA ILE A 65 1.37 -1.19 9.81
C ILE A 65 2.51 -1.86 9.10
N VAL A 66 2.73 -1.45 7.86
CA VAL A 66 3.78 -2.01 7.05
C VAL A 66 4.88 -0.99 6.88
N ARG A 67 6.10 -1.39 7.20
CA ARG A 67 7.24 -0.52 7.05
C ARG A 67 8.14 -1.08 5.98
N ILE A 68 8.42 -0.28 4.98
CA ILE A 68 9.21 -0.71 3.85
C ILE A 68 10.43 0.18 3.75
N SER A 69 11.59 -0.43 3.84
CA SER A 69 12.84 0.30 3.79
C SER A 69 13.13 0.77 2.38
N ASP A 70 14.05 1.72 2.27
CA ASP A 70 14.32 2.35 1.00
C ASP A 70 14.94 1.40 -0.01
N ASP A 71 15.55 0.33 0.43
CA ASP A 71 16.14 -0.61 -0.49
C ASP A 71 15.32 -1.87 -0.65
N TYR A 72 14.11 -1.84 -0.18
CA TYR A 72 13.32 -3.04 -0.07
C TYR A 72 12.99 -3.66 -1.42
N ASP A 73 12.63 -2.86 -2.35
CA ASP A 73 12.07 -3.35 -3.58
C ASP A 73 13.07 -3.46 -4.69
N ARG A 74 14.29 -3.41 -4.34
CA ARG A 74 15.28 -3.48 -5.34
C ARG A 74 15.43 -4.87 -5.75
N LYS A 75 14.63 -5.36 -6.36
CA LYS A 75 14.84 -6.70 -6.71
C LYS A 75 14.30 -7.00 -7.95
#